data_23eb54ede56207ca13a7d1f7025cd0f3
#
_entry.id   23eb54ede56207ca13a7d1f7025cd0f3
#
_cell.length_a   1.000
_cell.length_b   1.000
_cell.length_c   1.000
_cell.angle_alpha   90.00
_cell.angle_beta   90.00
_cell.angle_gamma   90.00
#
_symmetry.space_group_name_H-M   'P 1'
#
loop_
_entity.id
_entity.type
_entity.pdbx_description
1 polymer ?
#
loop_
_entity_poly.entity_id
_entity_poly.type
_entity_poly.pdbx_seq_one_letter_code
_entity_poly.pdbx_strand_id
1 'polypeptide(L)'
;MPGTDTLTAMSETPLVPFPPIFDGHNDALLKLPLEDRSFFERGKRGHLDLPRAIEGGFGGGLFAVYVPNPRVEWSEEAAISYTTKGYEVSPAPPLAGSRALRATLSAASRLLRIERESEGRLRVVRTAAEVEDCLQRGVLAAVMHLEGAEAIGPDLDELEVLYRAGLRSLGPVWSRSNVFAHGVPFRFPGSPDTGPGLTEAGKGLVRECGRLGVMVDLSHLNERGFWDVAGLTDSPLVASHSNAHALCPATRNLTDRQLDAVRDSGGLVGVNFAVAFLREDGRDDAGTPVQEITRHVDYLAERVGLDHVGLGSDFDGATIPRELGDASGLPRLMEALRERGYTGDELRKLAHGNWLRVLRETWGG
;
A
#
# COMPACT_ATOMS: atom_id res chain seq x y z
N MET A 1 43.53 -17.99 -36.28
CA MET A 1 42.09 -18.18 -36.03
C MET A 1 41.68 -17.13 -35.01
N PRO A 2 40.99 -16.06 -35.37
CA PRO A 2 40.51 -15.08 -34.39
C PRO A 2 39.22 -15.57 -33.73
N GLY A 3 39.21 -15.47 -32.39
CA GLY A 3 38.06 -15.78 -31.57
C GLY A 3 36.94 -14.78 -31.80
N THR A 4 35.74 -15.27 -32.01
CA THR A 4 34.51 -14.50 -32.10
C THR A 4 34.04 -14.12 -30.69
N ASP A 5 34.24 -12.85 -30.33
CA ASP A 5 33.56 -12.24 -29.16
C ASP A 5 32.05 -12.21 -29.41
N THR A 6 31.34 -13.09 -28.73
CA THR A 6 29.89 -13.02 -28.62
C THR A 6 29.53 -11.97 -27.56
N LEU A 7 29.38 -10.72 -27.99
CA LEU A 7 28.69 -9.68 -27.24
C LEU A 7 27.25 -10.17 -27.02
N THR A 8 26.97 -10.58 -25.79
CA THR A 8 25.60 -10.87 -25.33
C THR A 8 24.80 -9.56 -25.44
N ALA A 9 23.89 -9.50 -26.38
CA ALA A 9 22.94 -8.39 -26.51
C ALA A 9 22.15 -8.27 -25.21
N MET A 10 22.38 -7.20 -24.47
CA MET A 10 21.49 -6.76 -23.41
C MET A 10 20.16 -6.46 -24.08
N SER A 11 19.11 -7.21 -23.75
CA SER A 11 17.75 -6.95 -24.23
C SER A 11 17.38 -5.54 -23.78
N GLU A 12 17.17 -4.64 -24.71
CA GLU A 12 16.65 -3.29 -24.42
C GLU A 12 15.29 -3.47 -23.77
N THR A 13 15.20 -3.12 -22.49
CA THR A 13 13.92 -3.03 -21.76
C THR A 13 13.07 -1.99 -22.49
N PRO A 14 11.82 -2.30 -22.86
CA PRO A 14 10.98 -1.33 -23.54
C PRO A 14 10.86 -0.08 -22.69
N LEU A 15 11.17 1.09 -23.25
CA LEU A 15 11.04 2.39 -22.58
C LEU A 15 9.55 2.63 -22.31
N VAL A 16 9.16 2.51 -21.05
CA VAL A 16 7.83 2.96 -20.61
C VAL A 16 7.83 4.49 -20.69
N PRO A 17 6.86 5.12 -21.39
CA PRO A 17 6.89 6.56 -21.70
C PRO A 17 6.64 7.47 -20.48
N PHE A 18 6.44 6.88 -19.32
CA PHE A 18 6.11 7.56 -18.07
C PHE A 18 7.19 7.30 -16.99
N PRO A 19 7.29 8.18 -15.96
CA PRO A 19 8.21 7.98 -14.85
C PRO A 19 7.89 6.66 -14.11
N PRO A 20 8.91 5.97 -13.55
CA PRO A 20 8.68 4.75 -12.77
C PRO A 20 7.75 5.05 -11.59
N ILE A 21 6.85 4.11 -11.30
CA ILE A 21 5.83 4.27 -10.26
C ILE A 21 6.30 3.59 -8.97
N PHE A 22 6.30 4.34 -7.87
CA PHE A 22 6.42 3.79 -6.51
C PHE A 22 5.01 3.68 -5.91
N ASP A 23 4.63 2.46 -5.57
CA ASP A 23 3.29 2.10 -5.13
C ASP A 23 3.17 2.06 -3.60
N GLY A 24 2.11 2.66 -3.07
CA GLY A 24 1.85 2.72 -1.63
C GLY A 24 1.44 1.38 -1.00
N HIS A 25 0.94 0.41 -1.78
CA HIS A 25 0.50 -0.86 -1.23
C HIS A 25 0.24 -1.94 -2.29
N ASN A 26 0.74 -3.15 -2.01
CA ASN A 26 0.34 -4.36 -2.73
C ASN A 26 0.43 -5.61 -1.86
N ASP A 27 -0.41 -6.62 -2.17
CA ASP A 27 -0.51 -7.90 -1.50
C ASP A 27 0.15 -9.06 -2.24
N ALA A 28 1.14 -8.78 -3.09
CA ALA A 28 1.83 -9.83 -3.87
C ALA A 28 2.35 -10.96 -2.98
N LEU A 29 2.91 -10.64 -1.80
CA LEU A 29 3.43 -11.63 -0.87
C LEU A 29 2.36 -12.58 -0.30
N LEU A 30 1.12 -12.12 -0.20
CA LEU A 30 -0.02 -12.94 0.21
C LEU A 30 -0.49 -13.84 -0.93
N LYS A 31 -0.66 -13.29 -2.12
CA LYS A 31 -1.28 -14.00 -3.25
C LYS A 31 -0.36 -15.00 -3.93
N LEU A 32 0.93 -14.74 -4.03
CA LEU A 32 1.88 -15.67 -4.66
C LEU A 32 1.72 -17.13 -4.20
N PRO A 33 1.75 -17.44 -2.87
CA PRO A 33 1.57 -18.84 -2.42
C PRO A 33 0.12 -19.31 -2.46
N LEU A 34 -0.87 -18.44 -2.35
CA LEU A 34 -2.28 -18.84 -2.41
C LEU A 34 -2.71 -19.25 -3.81
N GLU A 35 -2.06 -18.72 -4.83
CA GLU A 35 -2.36 -18.97 -6.23
C GLU A 35 -1.30 -19.85 -6.93
N ASP A 36 -0.33 -20.35 -6.17
CA ASP A 36 0.81 -21.14 -6.68
C ASP A 36 1.52 -20.42 -7.84
N ARG A 37 1.88 -19.11 -7.62
CA ARG A 37 2.53 -18.25 -8.61
C ARG A 37 3.99 -18.02 -8.28
N SER A 38 4.83 -17.96 -9.31
CA SER A 38 6.17 -17.38 -9.25
C SER A 38 6.10 -15.85 -9.38
N PHE A 39 6.94 -15.11 -8.63
CA PHE A 39 7.10 -13.67 -8.84
C PHE A 39 7.86 -13.36 -10.14
N PHE A 40 8.64 -14.31 -10.66
CA PHE A 40 9.51 -14.14 -11.81
C PHE A 40 8.87 -14.50 -13.15
N GLU A 41 7.69 -15.08 -13.13
CA GLU A 41 6.95 -15.50 -14.31
C GLU A 41 5.59 -14.80 -14.38
N ARG A 42 5.15 -14.44 -15.59
CA ARG A 42 3.81 -13.87 -15.78
C ARG A 42 2.74 -14.87 -15.41
N GLY A 43 2.06 -14.63 -14.29
CA GLY A 43 0.97 -15.48 -13.84
C GLY A 43 -0.29 -15.34 -14.69
N LYS A 44 -1.16 -16.37 -14.65
CA LYS A 44 -2.50 -16.30 -15.26
C LYS A 44 -3.50 -15.50 -14.41
N ARG A 45 -3.19 -15.29 -13.14
CA ARG A 45 -4.00 -14.57 -12.15
C ARG A 45 -3.15 -13.54 -11.45
N GLY A 46 -3.79 -12.74 -10.60
CA GLY A 46 -3.16 -11.71 -9.81
C GLY A 46 -2.74 -10.50 -10.60
N HIS A 47 -2.23 -9.50 -9.91
CA HIS A 47 -1.96 -8.19 -10.48
C HIS A 47 -0.47 -7.86 -10.58
N LEU A 48 0.38 -8.45 -9.71
CA LEU A 48 1.80 -8.09 -9.64
C LEU A 48 2.70 -9.32 -9.71
N ASP A 49 3.60 -9.28 -10.67
CA ASP A 49 4.81 -10.11 -10.84
C ASP A 49 5.87 -9.30 -11.58
N LEU A 50 7.10 -9.78 -11.63
CA LEU A 50 8.21 -9.04 -12.21
C LEU A 50 8.00 -8.70 -13.72
N PRO A 51 7.49 -9.61 -14.59
CA PRO A 51 7.19 -9.24 -15.98
C PRO A 51 6.16 -8.12 -16.10
N ARG A 52 5.07 -8.16 -15.32
CA ARG A 52 4.06 -7.09 -15.30
C ARG A 52 4.60 -5.78 -14.75
N ALA A 53 5.42 -5.85 -13.71
CA ALA A 53 6.08 -4.68 -13.12
C ALA A 53 6.95 -3.96 -14.16
N ILE A 54 7.78 -4.70 -14.90
CA ILE A 54 8.63 -4.15 -15.96
C ILE A 54 7.78 -3.53 -17.08
N GLU A 55 6.77 -4.24 -17.56
CA GLU A 55 5.88 -3.78 -18.64
C GLU A 55 5.14 -2.49 -18.25
N GLY A 56 4.68 -2.41 -17.00
CA GLY A 56 3.90 -1.27 -16.50
C GLY A 56 4.71 -0.11 -15.93
N GLY A 57 6.05 -0.22 -15.87
CA GLY A 57 6.87 0.80 -15.23
C GLY A 57 6.70 0.87 -13.71
N PHE A 58 6.30 -0.24 -13.09
CA PHE A 58 6.24 -0.38 -11.63
C PHE A 58 7.66 -0.43 -11.07
N GLY A 59 8.14 0.68 -10.53
CA GLY A 59 9.52 0.81 -10.05
C GLY A 59 9.74 0.34 -8.62
N GLY A 60 8.69 0.13 -7.86
CA GLY A 60 8.76 -0.32 -6.47
C GLY A 60 7.52 -0.03 -5.67
N GLY A 61 7.55 -0.32 -4.36
CA GLY A 61 6.42 -0.03 -3.48
C GLY A 61 6.53 -0.66 -2.10
N LEU A 62 5.47 -0.47 -1.31
CA LEU A 62 5.27 -1.14 -0.04
C LEU A 62 4.71 -2.55 -0.29
N PHE A 63 5.50 -3.58 -0.01
CA PHE A 63 5.09 -4.99 -0.10
C PHE A 63 4.49 -5.43 1.22
N ALA A 64 3.18 -5.65 1.24
CA ALA A 64 2.45 -5.96 2.46
C ALA A 64 2.80 -7.35 3.00
N VAL A 65 3.21 -7.37 4.26
CA VAL A 65 3.29 -8.54 5.11
C VAL A 65 1.99 -8.58 5.89
N TYR A 66 0.97 -9.17 5.30
CA TYR A 66 -0.37 -9.33 5.86
C TYR A 66 -0.56 -10.70 6.51
N VAL A 67 -1.32 -10.75 7.61
CA VAL A 67 -1.67 -12.00 8.30
C VAL A 67 -3.11 -12.39 7.96
N PRO A 68 -3.32 -13.42 7.12
CA PRO A 68 -4.67 -13.81 6.69
C PRO A 68 -5.47 -14.43 7.85
N ASN A 69 -6.78 -14.17 7.83
CA ASN A 69 -7.71 -14.87 8.72
C ASN A 69 -7.77 -16.36 8.39
N PRO A 70 -8.02 -17.22 9.39
CA PRO A 70 -8.34 -18.61 9.13
C PRO A 70 -9.69 -18.70 8.41
N ARG A 71 -9.72 -19.17 7.17
CA ARG A 71 -10.94 -19.28 6.36
C ARG A 71 -12.06 -20.11 7.02
N VAL A 72 -11.71 -21.00 7.94
CA VAL A 72 -12.68 -21.81 8.72
C VAL A 72 -13.39 -20.97 9.79
N GLU A 73 -12.72 -19.94 10.30
CA GLU A 73 -13.24 -19.10 11.39
C GLU A 73 -13.92 -17.82 10.88
N TRP A 74 -13.43 -17.28 9.76
CA TRP A 74 -13.94 -16.06 9.15
C TRP A 74 -13.55 -15.95 7.67
N SER A 75 -14.50 -15.54 6.83
CA SER A 75 -14.22 -15.08 5.47
C SER A 75 -15.06 -13.83 5.18
N GLU A 76 -14.54 -12.96 4.34
CA GLU A 76 -15.24 -11.72 3.97
C GLU A 76 -16.56 -12.03 3.27
N GLU A 77 -16.59 -13.02 2.39
CA GLU A 77 -17.78 -13.44 1.67
C GLU A 77 -18.90 -13.94 2.59
N ALA A 78 -18.53 -14.58 3.71
CA ALA A 78 -19.48 -15.02 4.72
C ALA A 78 -19.86 -13.93 5.73
N ALA A 79 -18.98 -12.93 5.93
CA ALA A 79 -19.15 -11.85 6.89
C ALA A 79 -19.90 -10.64 6.31
N ILE A 80 -20.00 -10.53 4.97
CA ILE A 80 -20.68 -9.41 4.31
C ILE A 80 -22.20 -9.53 4.42
N SER A 81 -22.84 -8.42 4.78
CA SER A 81 -24.29 -8.26 4.79
C SER A 81 -24.66 -7.10 3.88
N TYR A 82 -25.51 -7.37 2.88
CA TYR A 82 -26.01 -6.34 1.98
C TYR A 82 -27.27 -5.68 2.56
N THR A 83 -27.34 -4.37 2.41
CA THR A 83 -28.50 -3.55 2.77
C THR A 83 -29.12 -2.94 1.52
N THR A 84 -30.27 -2.28 1.64
CA THR A 84 -30.88 -1.54 0.52
C THR A 84 -30.04 -0.35 0.06
N LYS A 85 -29.06 0.10 0.85
CA LYS A 85 -28.24 1.28 0.57
C LYS A 85 -26.74 0.96 0.40
N GLY A 86 -26.31 -0.28 0.67
CA GLY A 86 -24.90 -0.63 0.60
C GLY A 86 -24.58 -1.95 1.28
N TYR A 87 -23.45 -2.01 1.98
CA TYR A 87 -22.99 -3.23 2.65
C TYR A 87 -22.34 -2.93 4.01
N GLU A 88 -22.24 -3.96 4.82
CA GLU A 88 -21.46 -4.00 6.05
C GLU A 88 -20.79 -5.37 6.18
N VAL A 89 -19.50 -5.38 6.54
CA VAL A 89 -18.75 -6.60 6.81
C VAL A 89 -18.53 -6.72 8.32
N SER A 90 -18.96 -7.83 8.90
CA SER A 90 -18.71 -8.11 10.33
C SER A 90 -17.20 -8.19 10.56
N PRO A 91 -16.65 -7.49 11.60
CA PRO A 91 -15.23 -7.48 11.85
C PRO A 91 -14.65 -8.88 12.04
N ALA A 92 -13.47 -9.13 11.48
CA ALA A 92 -12.73 -10.35 11.73
C ALA A 92 -12.32 -10.45 13.22
N PRO A 93 -12.34 -11.65 13.82
CA PRO A 93 -11.88 -11.83 15.20
C PRO A 93 -10.38 -11.58 15.34
N PRO A 94 -9.90 -11.13 16.51
CA PRO A 94 -8.47 -11.01 16.78
C PRO A 94 -7.73 -12.35 16.60
N LEU A 95 -6.48 -12.28 16.14
CA LEU A 95 -5.63 -13.45 15.94
C LEU A 95 -4.72 -13.74 17.15
N ALA A 96 -4.41 -15.02 17.36
CA ALA A 96 -3.37 -15.40 18.32
C ALA A 96 -1.98 -14.93 17.83
N GLY A 97 -1.24 -14.24 18.68
CA GLY A 97 0.09 -13.65 18.34
C GLY A 97 1.08 -14.67 17.78
N SER A 98 1.13 -15.90 18.31
CA SER A 98 2.02 -16.97 17.81
C SER A 98 1.70 -17.38 16.37
N ARG A 99 0.42 -17.37 15.97
CA ARG A 99 -0.02 -17.61 14.59
C ARG A 99 0.37 -16.43 13.71
N ALA A 100 0.10 -15.21 14.19
CA ALA A 100 0.44 -13.99 13.47
C ALA A 100 1.94 -13.88 13.21
N LEU A 101 2.77 -14.12 14.22
CA LEU A 101 4.23 -14.12 14.11
C LEU A 101 4.72 -15.13 13.06
N ARG A 102 4.20 -16.36 13.07
CA ARG A 102 4.58 -17.38 12.08
C ARG A 102 4.23 -16.94 10.65
N ALA A 103 3.04 -16.37 10.43
CA ALA A 103 2.60 -15.90 9.12
C ALA A 103 3.47 -14.71 8.65
N THR A 104 3.74 -13.75 9.54
CA THR A 104 4.61 -12.61 9.30
C THR A 104 6.01 -13.04 8.90
N LEU A 105 6.65 -13.94 9.66
CA LEU A 105 7.99 -14.45 9.33
C LEU A 105 8.00 -15.21 8.00
N SER A 106 6.93 -15.93 7.67
CA SER A 106 6.81 -16.62 6.37
C SER A 106 6.74 -15.63 5.20
N ALA A 107 5.94 -14.56 5.32
CA ALA A 107 5.80 -13.54 4.28
C ALA A 107 7.08 -12.69 4.14
N ALA A 108 7.66 -12.22 5.24
CA ALA A 108 8.93 -11.51 5.26
C ALA A 108 10.07 -12.34 4.64
N SER A 109 10.18 -13.63 5.03
CA SER A 109 11.15 -14.57 4.44
C SER A 109 10.93 -14.75 2.94
N ARG A 110 9.68 -14.71 2.45
CA ARG A 110 9.36 -14.76 1.01
C ARG A 110 9.92 -13.54 0.29
N LEU A 111 9.72 -12.35 0.81
CA LEU A 111 10.28 -11.12 0.22
C LEU A 111 11.81 -11.20 0.12
N LEU A 112 12.50 -11.62 1.18
CA LEU A 112 13.95 -11.77 1.20
C LEU A 112 14.44 -12.89 0.25
N ARG A 113 13.65 -13.94 0.03
CA ARG A 113 13.96 -14.96 -0.99
C ARG A 113 13.80 -14.41 -2.40
N ILE A 114 12.72 -13.67 -2.67
CA ILE A 114 12.51 -12.99 -3.95
C ILE A 114 13.69 -12.06 -4.25
N GLU A 115 14.15 -11.26 -3.29
CA GLU A 115 15.34 -10.43 -3.47
C GLU A 115 16.55 -11.26 -3.89
N ARG A 116 16.89 -12.30 -3.13
CA ARG A 116 18.04 -13.16 -3.40
C ARG A 116 17.95 -13.85 -4.77
N GLU A 117 16.77 -14.29 -5.17
CA GLU A 117 16.51 -15.01 -6.42
C GLU A 117 16.31 -14.09 -7.62
N SER A 118 16.16 -12.77 -7.39
CA SER A 118 15.94 -11.78 -8.45
C SER A 118 17.16 -11.49 -9.30
N GLU A 119 18.35 -11.95 -8.92
CA GLU A 119 19.61 -11.63 -9.61
C GLU A 119 19.83 -10.12 -9.75
N GLY A 120 19.45 -9.35 -8.72
CA GLY A 120 19.61 -7.90 -8.67
C GLY A 120 18.50 -7.10 -9.34
N ARG A 121 17.43 -7.73 -9.82
CA ARG A 121 16.27 -7.06 -10.42
C ARG A 121 15.27 -6.50 -9.39
N LEU A 122 15.36 -6.97 -8.13
CA LEU A 122 14.61 -6.45 -6.99
C LEU A 122 15.55 -6.27 -5.81
N ARG A 123 15.38 -5.19 -5.05
CA ARG A 123 16.12 -4.90 -3.82
C ARG A 123 15.17 -4.54 -2.69
N VAL A 124 15.37 -5.17 -1.53
CA VAL A 124 14.70 -4.77 -0.28
C VAL A 124 15.41 -3.55 0.27
N VAL A 125 14.76 -2.40 0.19
CA VAL A 125 15.32 -1.09 0.51
C VAL A 125 15.02 -0.68 1.94
N ARG A 126 15.93 0.10 2.54
CA ARG A 126 15.84 0.54 3.94
C ARG A 126 16.00 2.04 4.11
N THR A 127 16.36 2.75 3.05
CA THR A 127 16.54 4.21 3.01
C THR A 127 15.90 4.79 1.77
N ALA A 128 15.51 6.06 1.82
CA ALA A 128 14.97 6.76 0.66
C ALA A 128 15.99 6.88 -0.48
N ALA A 129 17.28 6.99 -0.16
CA ALA A 129 18.35 7.01 -1.15
C ALA A 129 18.45 5.68 -1.92
N GLU A 130 18.21 4.53 -1.24
CA GLU A 130 18.17 3.22 -1.90
C GLU A 130 16.94 3.10 -2.81
N VAL A 131 15.79 3.66 -2.43
CA VAL A 131 14.62 3.73 -3.32
C VAL A 131 14.96 4.52 -4.57
N GLU A 132 15.54 5.71 -4.42
CA GLU A 132 15.91 6.58 -5.54
C GLU A 132 16.94 5.92 -6.48
N ASP A 133 17.99 5.29 -5.94
CA ASP A 133 18.98 4.52 -6.73
C ASP A 133 18.30 3.39 -7.52
N CYS A 134 17.38 2.65 -6.89
CA CYS A 134 16.65 1.59 -7.57
C CYS A 134 15.78 2.13 -8.72
N LEU A 135 15.02 3.20 -8.49
CA LEU A 135 14.18 3.81 -9.54
C LEU A 135 15.01 4.31 -10.72
N GLN A 136 16.18 4.92 -10.46
CA GLN A 136 17.09 5.41 -11.50
C GLN A 136 17.71 4.28 -12.33
N ARG A 137 17.95 3.13 -11.71
CA ARG A 137 18.63 1.98 -12.34
C ARG A 137 17.65 0.95 -12.92
N GLY A 138 16.34 1.16 -12.78
CA GLY A 138 15.33 0.19 -13.21
C GLY A 138 15.34 -1.11 -12.37
N VAL A 139 15.78 -1.03 -11.10
CA VAL A 139 15.70 -2.10 -10.11
C VAL A 139 14.42 -1.89 -9.31
N LEU A 140 13.64 -2.94 -9.09
CA LEU A 140 12.39 -2.86 -8.33
C LEU A 140 12.70 -2.64 -6.84
N ALA A 141 12.29 -1.49 -6.29
CA ALA A 141 12.50 -1.14 -4.89
C ALA A 141 11.37 -1.73 -4.01
N ALA A 142 11.66 -2.74 -3.20
CA ALA A 142 10.67 -3.34 -2.31
C ALA A 142 10.88 -2.86 -0.87
N VAL A 143 9.87 -2.18 -0.30
CA VAL A 143 9.83 -1.83 1.12
C VAL A 143 9.04 -2.90 1.87
N MET A 144 9.63 -3.47 2.90
CA MET A 144 8.89 -4.36 3.80
C MET A 144 7.90 -3.54 4.63
N HIS A 145 6.62 -3.79 4.44
CA HIS A 145 5.52 -3.13 5.12
C HIS A 145 4.70 -4.14 5.91
N LEU A 146 4.46 -3.90 7.18
CA LEU A 146 3.60 -4.74 8.01
C LEU A 146 2.17 -4.18 8.02
N GLU A 147 1.24 -4.88 7.39
CA GLU A 147 -0.18 -4.50 7.37
C GLU A 147 -0.92 -5.16 8.53
N GLY A 148 -1.01 -4.41 9.64
CA GLY A 148 -1.49 -4.90 10.93
C GLY A 148 -0.36 -5.48 11.79
N ALA A 149 -0.30 -5.02 13.04
CA ALA A 149 0.79 -5.34 13.98
C ALA A 149 0.51 -6.58 14.84
N GLU A 150 -0.35 -7.52 14.40
CA GLU A 150 -0.76 -8.69 15.18
C GLU A 150 0.40 -9.61 15.58
N ALA A 151 1.52 -9.54 14.87
CA ALA A 151 2.72 -10.34 15.15
C ALA A 151 3.61 -9.75 16.24
N ILE A 152 3.33 -8.51 16.67
CA ILE A 152 4.13 -7.80 17.68
C ILE A 152 3.44 -7.89 19.02
N GLY A 153 4.18 -8.22 20.06
CA GLY A 153 3.73 -8.19 21.46
C GLY A 153 3.72 -6.77 22.05
N PRO A 154 3.01 -6.54 23.18
CA PRO A 154 2.99 -5.23 23.84
C PRO A 154 4.36 -4.74 24.35
N ASP A 155 5.33 -5.63 24.50
CA ASP A 155 6.72 -5.39 24.85
C ASP A 155 7.59 -4.93 23.67
N LEU A 156 7.07 -5.05 22.44
CA LEU A 156 7.66 -4.59 21.18
C LEU A 156 8.97 -5.31 20.77
N ASP A 157 9.30 -6.45 21.36
CA ASP A 157 10.53 -7.19 21.05
C ASP A 157 10.57 -7.62 19.56
N GLU A 158 9.45 -8.04 19.00
CA GLU A 158 9.36 -8.41 17.58
C GLU A 158 9.55 -7.22 16.65
N LEU A 159 9.18 -6.00 17.07
CA LEU A 159 9.39 -4.79 16.27
C LEU A 159 10.88 -4.54 16.03
N GLU A 160 11.72 -4.64 17.07
CA GLU A 160 13.18 -4.46 16.94
C GLU A 160 13.77 -5.50 15.97
N VAL A 161 13.36 -6.77 16.08
CA VAL A 161 13.83 -7.84 15.20
C VAL A 161 13.40 -7.62 13.75
N LEU A 162 12.14 -7.27 13.54
CA LEU A 162 11.60 -6.98 12.19
C LEU A 162 12.26 -5.74 11.58
N TYR A 163 12.50 -4.69 12.37
CA TYR A 163 13.24 -3.51 11.93
C TYR A 163 14.65 -3.87 11.44
N ARG A 164 15.37 -4.72 12.19
CA ARG A 164 16.70 -5.21 11.76
C ARG A 164 16.61 -6.08 10.51
N ALA A 165 15.54 -6.84 10.34
CA ALA A 165 15.27 -7.60 9.12
C ALA A 165 14.95 -6.74 7.90
N GLY A 166 14.59 -5.46 8.10
CA GLY A 166 14.32 -4.51 7.01
C GLY A 166 12.95 -3.86 7.00
N LEU A 167 12.12 -4.07 8.05
CA LEU A 167 10.84 -3.37 8.19
C LEU A 167 11.06 -1.85 8.21
N ARG A 168 10.30 -1.12 7.39
CA ARG A 168 10.37 0.35 7.31
C ARG A 168 9.00 1.04 7.32
N SER A 169 7.93 0.27 7.22
CA SER A 169 6.56 0.78 7.30
C SER A 169 5.67 -0.19 8.06
N LEU A 170 4.73 0.33 8.84
CA LEU A 170 3.83 -0.46 9.68
C LEU A 170 2.49 0.23 9.83
N GLY A 171 1.39 -0.49 9.50
CA GLY A 171 0.04 -0.16 9.94
C GLY A 171 -0.23 -0.77 11.32
N PRO A 172 -0.65 0.02 12.34
CA PRO A 172 -0.92 -0.54 13.66
C PRO A 172 -1.98 -1.64 13.65
N VAL A 173 -2.87 -1.61 12.68
CA VAL A 173 -4.01 -2.52 12.56
C VAL A 173 -4.43 -2.64 11.08
N TRP A 174 -4.93 -3.82 10.69
CA TRP A 174 -5.80 -3.95 9.52
C TRP A 174 -7.26 -3.67 9.93
N SER A 175 -8.25 -3.89 9.08
CA SER A 175 -9.68 -3.81 9.45
C SER A 175 -10.13 -4.92 10.44
N ARG A 176 -9.22 -5.30 11.32
CA ARG A 176 -9.36 -6.27 12.41
C ARG A 176 -8.64 -5.73 13.64
N SER A 177 -9.37 -5.54 14.74
CA SER A 177 -8.77 -5.04 16.00
C SER A 177 -7.70 -5.98 16.54
N ASN A 178 -6.66 -5.42 17.13
CA ASN A 178 -5.60 -6.15 17.83
C ASN A 178 -5.26 -5.46 19.17
N VAL A 179 -4.16 -5.83 19.80
CA VAL A 179 -3.73 -5.27 21.09
C VAL A 179 -3.40 -3.77 21.02
N PHE A 180 -3.12 -3.22 19.83
CA PHE A 180 -2.66 -1.84 19.64
C PHE A 180 -3.77 -0.88 19.24
N ALA A 181 -4.74 -1.32 18.41
CA ALA A 181 -5.73 -0.41 17.85
C ALA A 181 -7.02 -1.14 17.42
N HIS A 182 -8.01 -0.30 17.10
CA HIS A 182 -9.25 -0.74 16.49
C HIS A 182 -9.25 -0.39 15.01
N GLY A 183 -9.36 -1.42 14.16
CA GLY A 183 -9.47 -1.27 12.71
C GLY A 183 -10.83 -0.74 12.31
N VAL A 184 -10.87 0.03 11.22
CA VAL A 184 -12.13 0.47 10.63
C VAL A 184 -12.83 -0.71 9.95
N PRO A 185 -14.08 -1.03 10.28
CA PRO A 185 -14.83 -2.08 9.59
C PRO A 185 -15.16 -1.64 8.16
N PHE A 186 -15.28 -2.60 7.25
CA PHE A 186 -15.76 -2.32 5.90
C PHE A 186 -17.27 -2.09 5.92
N ARG A 187 -17.68 -0.86 5.62
CA ARG A 187 -19.08 -0.46 5.51
C ARG A 187 -19.27 0.61 4.44
N PHE A 188 -20.35 0.51 3.72
CA PHE A 188 -20.79 1.54 2.79
C PHE A 188 -22.34 1.68 2.80
N PRO A 189 -22.89 2.91 2.84
CA PRO A 189 -22.21 4.13 3.27
C PRO A 189 -21.92 4.10 4.78
N GLY A 190 -20.90 4.81 5.22
CA GLY A 190 -20.53 4.87 6.63
C GLY A 190 -19.48 5.93 6.95
N SER A 191 -19.39 6.28 8.23
CA SER A 191 -18.33 7.15 8.77
C SER A 191 -17.14 6.31 9.24
N PRO A 192 -15.89 6.78 9.10
CA PRO A 192 -14.73 6.15 9.72
C PRO A 192 -14.69 6.28 11.26
N ASP A 193 -15.56 7.11 11.85
CA ASP A 193 -15.72 7.20 13.31
C ASP A 193 -16.50 5.97 13.84
N THR A 194 -15.75 4.91 14.13
CA THR A 194 -16.30 3.58 14.43
C THR A 194 -15.88 3.02 15.79
N GLY A 195 -15.52 3.86 16.74
CA GLY A 195 -15.22 3.41 18.10
C GLY A 195 -13.87 3.92 18.64
N PRO A 196 -13.32 3.23 19.66
CA PRO A 196 -12.07 3.68 20.29
C PRO A 196 -10.89 3.58 19.31
N GLY A 197 -9.89 4.46 19.50
CA GLY A 197 -8.69 4.52 18.67
C GLY A 197 -7.59 3.59 19.15
N LEU A 198 -6.39 4.16 19.40
CA LEU A 198 -5.25 3.43 19.93
C LEU A 198 -5.48 3.00 21.39
N THR A 199 -4.96 1.82 21.73
CA THR A 199 -4.79 1.42 23.13
C THR A 199 -3.54 2.08 23.71
N GLU A 200 -3.26 1.94 25.01
CA GLU A 200 -2.00 2.41 25.60
C GLU A 200 -0.79 1.69 24.99
N ALA A 201 -0.90 0.39 24.68
CA ALA A 201 0.13 -0.33 23.93
C ALA A 201 0.30 0.24 22.51
N GLY A 202 -0.79 0.62 21.84
CA GLY A 202 -0.75 1.27 20.53
C GLY A 202 -0.04 2.60 20.54
N LYS A 203 -0.26 3.40 21.58
CA LYS A 203 0.49 4.67 21.76
C LYS A 203 1.99 4.42 21.96
N GLY A 204 2.34 3.34 22.67
CA GLY A 204 3.73 2.87 22.82
C GLY A 204 4.33 2.48 21.48
N LEU A 205 3.61 1.69 20.66
CA LEU A 205 4.02 1.26 19.34
C LEU A 205 4.31 2.47 18.42
N VAL A 206 3.41 3.46 18.39
CA VAL A 206 3.57 4.66 17.53
C VAL A 206 4.81 5.45 17.93
N ARG A 207 5.05 5.65 19.24
CA ARG A 207 6.26 6.35 19.72
C ARG A 207 7.54 5.59 19.35
N GLU A 208 7.53 4.26 19.46
CA GLU A 208 8.69 3.44 19.12
C GLU A 208 8.94 3.42 17.61
N CYS A 209 7.89 3.39 16.77
CA CYS A 209 8.02 3.58 15.33
C CYS A 209 8.70 4.93 15.00
N GLY A 210 8.27 6.03 15.65
CA GLY A 210 8.92 7.33 15.50
C GLY A 210 10.39 7.32 15.90
N ARG A 211 10.76 6.68 17.01
CA ARG A 211 12.15 6.53 17.46
C ARG A 211 13.03 5.75 16.46
N LEU A 212 12.47 4.73 15.84
CA LEU A 212 13.16 3.88 14.87
C LEU A 212 13.16 4.45 13.43
N GLY A 213 12.37 5.48 13.15
CA GLY A 213 12.15 5.96 11.80
C GLY A 213 11.33 4.97 10.96
N VAL A 214 10.39 4.25 11.57
CA VAL A 214 9.43 3.40 10.87
C VAL A 214 8.19 4.22 10.53
N MET A 215 7.80 4.26 9.26
CA MET A 215 6.60 4.96 8.81
C MET A 215 5.35 4.29 9.37
N VAL A 216 4.51 5.07 10.07
CA VAL A 216 3.20 4.61 10.54
C VAL A 216 2.16 4.84 9.44
N ASP A 217 1.57 3.74 8.95
CA ASP A 217 0.50 3.79 7.96
C ASP A 217 -0.87 3.90 8.64
N LEU A 218 -1.62 4.92 8.25
CA LEU A 218 -2.93 5.24 8.80
C LEU A 218 -4.08 4.51 8.08
N SER A 219 -3.79 3.84 6.98
CA SER A 219 -4.77 3.01 6.29
C SER A 219 -5.31 1.94 7.24
N HIS A 220 -6.61 1.64 7.17
CA HIS A 220 -7.31 0.74 8.10
C HIS A 220 -7.52 1.23 9.54
N LEU A 221 -6.88 2.31 9.99
CA LEU A 221 -7.25 2.92 11.27
C LEU A 221 -8.65 3.57 11.18
N ASN A 222 -9.45 3.45 12.25
CA ASN A 222 -10.64 4.26 12.37
C ASN A 222 -10.30 5.74 12.64
N GLU A 223 -11.27 6.63 12.53
CA GLU A 223 -11.02 8.07 12.67
C GLU A 223 -10.40 8.43 14.03
N ARG A 224 -10.81 7.80 15.11
CA ARG A 224 -10.23 8.04 16.43
C ARG A 224 -8.76 7.64 16.49
N GLY A 225 -8.41 6.46 15.94
CA GLY A 225 -7.02 6.00 15.83
C GLY A 225 -6.15 6.93 14.98
N PHE A 226 -6.69 7.45 13.89
CA PHE A 226 -6.02 8.47 13.09
C PHE A 226 -5.65 9.69 13.93
N TRP A 227 -6.60 10.25 14.70
CA TRP A 227 -6.33 11.42 15.54
C TRP A 227 -5.40 11.13 16.71
N ASP A 228 -5.45 9.92 17.26
CA ASP A 228 -4.51 9.49 18.29
C ASP A 228 -3.06 9.45 17.75
N VAL A 229 -2.85 8.93 16.52
CA VAL A 229 -1.52 8.97 15.86
C VAL A 229 -1.10 10.40 15.58
N ALA A 230 -1.98 11.23 14.99
CA ALA A 230 -1.69 12.63 14.67
C ALA A 230 -1.27 13.45 15.91
N GLY A 231 -1.79 13.10 17.09
CA GLY A 231 -1.41 13.75 18.36
C GLY A 231 -0.13 13.22 19.00
N LEU A 232 0.48 12.15 18.45
CA LEU A 232 1.63 11.46 19.04
C LEU A 232 2.92 11.58 18.22
N THR A 233 2.83 11.99 16.96
CA THR A 233 3.98 12.05 16.06
C THR A 233 4.13 13.41 15.42
N ASP A 234 5.38 13.85 15.24
CA ASP A 234 5.76 15.00 14.41
C ASP A 234 6.13 14.57 12.99
N SER A 235 6.12 13.26 12.69
CA SER A 235 6.39 12.73 11.35
C SER A 235 5.19 12.96 10.41
N PRO A 236 5.41 13.01 9.09
CA PRO A 236 4.34 13.11 8.12
C PRO A 236 3.26 12.03 8.32
N LEU A 237 1.99 12.41 8.29
CA LEU A 237 0.86 11.48 8.35
C LEU A 237 0.67 10.82 6.98
N VAL A 238 0.74 9.50 6.93
CA VAL A 238 0.66 8.75 5.67
C VAL A 238 -0.49 7.76 5.71
N ALA A 239 -1.36 7.82 4.70
CA ALA A 239 -2.29 6.75 4.39
C ALA A 239 -1.85 6.09 3.07
N SER A 240 -1.27 4.90 3.16
CA SER A 240 -0.59 4.26 2.03
C SER A 240 -1.53 3.92 0.88
N HIS A 241 -2.81 3.59 1.18
CA HIS A 241 -3.84 3.22 0.22
C HIS A 241 -5.24 3.60 0.73
N SER A 242 -5.63 4.86 0.51
CA SER A 242 -6.92 5.41 0.94
C SER A 242 -7.45 6.42 -0.09
N ASN A 243 -8.75 6.70 -0.04
CA ASN A 243 -9.44 7.57 -0.99
C ASN A 243 -10.21 8.70 -0.27
N ALA A 244 -10.87 9.57 -1.04
CA ALA A 244 -11.67 10.66 -0.50
C ALA A 244 -13.07 10.19 -0.12
N HIS A 245 -13.43 10.31 1.16
CA HIS A 245 -14.77 9.98 1.68
C HIS A 245 -15.88 10.84 1.03
N ALA A 246 -15.57 12.07 0.66
CA ALA A 246 -16.52 12.95 0.00
C ALA A 246 -16.98 12.43 -1.37
N LEU A 247 -16.16 11.64 -2.06
CA LEU A 247 -16.50 11.03 -3.35
C LEU A 247 -17.10 9.63 -3.22
N CYS A 248 -16.66 8.88 -2.23
CA CYS A 248 -17.16 7.54 -1.91
C CYS A 248 -17.25 7.41 -0.38
N PRO A 249 -18.45 7.50 0.22
CA PRO A 249 -18.63 7.48 1.67
C PRO A 249 -18.47 6.08 2.28
N ALA A 250 -17.40 5.37 1.92
CA ALA A 250 -16.97 4.15 2.55
C ALA A 250 -16.16 4.45 3.82
N THR A 251 -16.31 3.65 4.85
CA THR A 251 -15.59 3.82 6.13
C THR A 251 -14.05 3.78 5.98
N ARG A 252 -13.55 3.15 4.91
CA ARG A 252 -12.11 3.05 4.57
C ARG A 252 -11.51 4.34 4.03
N ASN A 253 -12.35 5.30 3.62
CA ASN A 253 -11.91 6.54 2.99
C ASN A 253 -11.73 7.66 4.01
N LEU A 254 -10.82 8.58 3.73
CA LEU A 254 -10.48 9.70 4.60
C LEU A 254 -11.49 10.84 4.44
N THR A 255 -11.95 11.36 5.56
CA THR A 255 -12.77 12.58 5.60
C THR A 255 -11.92 13.80 5.25
N ASP A 256 -12.57 14.88 4.80
CA ASP A 256 -11.89 16.14 4.47
C ASP A 256 -11.04 16.68 5.62
N ARG A 257 -11.51 16.51 6.86
CA ARG A 257 -10.77 16.91 8.05
C ARG A 257 -9.48 16.09 8.24
N GLN A 258 -9.52 14.78 7.97
CA GLN A 258 -8.32 13.94 8.00
C GLN A 258 -7.36 14.31 6.86
N LEU A 259 -7.89 14.61 5.68
CA LEU A 259 -7.10 15.08 4.54
C LEU A 259 -6.37 16.40 4.86
N ASP A 260 -7.05 17.36 5.50
CA ASP A 260 -6.41 18.60 5.95
C ASP A 260 -5.24 18.33 6.91
N ALA A 261 -5.41 17.40 7.86
CA ALA A 261 -4.33 17.01 8.78
C ALA A 261 -3.16 16.33 8.05
N VAL A 262 -3.41 15.51 7.02
CA VAL A 262 -2.35 14.94 6.18
C VAL A 262 -1.55 16.06 5.50
N ARG A 263 -2.23 17.04 4.87
CA ARG A 263 -1.57 18.21 4.27
C ARG A 263 -0.72 18.96 5.31
N ASP A 264 -1.32 19.31 6.43
CA ASP A 264 -0.71 20.17 7.46
C ASP A 264 0.52 19.52 8.12
N SER A 265 0.60 18.18 8.11
CA SER A 265 1.75 17.41 8.57
C SER A 265 2.85 17.21 7.50
N GLY A 266 2.66 17.71 6.27
CA GLY A 266 3.54 17.37 5.16
C GLY A 266 3.36 15.91 4.65
N GLY A 267 2.25 15.26 5.00
CA GLY A 267 1.99 13.85 4.73
C GLY A 267 1.64 13.49 3.30
N LEU A 268 1.03 12.30 3.13
CA LEU A 268 0.70 11.76 1.81
C LEU A 268 -0.49 10.79 1.88
N VAL A 269 -1.33 10.83 0.85
CA VAL A 269 -2.37 9.83 0.58
C VAL A 269 -2.03 9.09 -0.71
N GLY A 270 -1.82 7.77 -0.61
CA GLY A 270 -1.76 6.87 -1.77
C GLY A 270 -3.18 6.53 -2.23
N VAL A 271 -3.53 6.87 -3.46
CA VAL A 271 -4.87 6.61 -4.03
C VAL A 271 -5.05 5.11 -4.22
N ASN A 272 -6.03 4.53 -3.55
CA ASN A 272 -6.38 3.12 -3.63
C ASN A 272 -7.19 2.83 -4.90
N PHE A 273 -6.88 1.73 -5.61
CA PHE A 273 -7.58 1.34 -6.84
C PHE A 273 -8.76 0.39 -6.60
N ALA A 274 -9.02 -0.02 -5.35
CA ALA A 274 -10.17 -0.85 -4.99
C ALA A 274 -11.47 -0.18 -5.41
N VAL A 275 -12.20 -0.80 -6.33
CA VAL A 275 -13.39 -0.20 -6.95
C VAL A 275 -14.50 0.13 -5.95
N ALA A 276 -14.63 -0.66 -4.87
CA ALA A 276 -15.59 -0.42 -3.80
C ALA A 276 -15.29 0.86 -2.99
N PHE A 277 -14.06 1.40 -3.06
CA PHE A 277 -13.64 2.63 -2.38
C PHE A 277 -13.50 3.82 -3.34
N LEU A 278 -13.67 3.59 -4.64
CA LEU A 278 -13.66 4.62 -5.67
C LEU A 278 -15.07 5.10 -6.04
N ARG A 279 -16.01 4.15 -6.14
CA ARG A 279 -17.36 4.39 -6.67
C ARG A 279 -18.24 5.11 -5.68
N GLU A 280 -19.02 6.07 -6.17
CA GLU A 280 -20.04 6.78 -5.38
C GLU A 280 -21.10 5.83 -4.79
N ASP A 281 -21.36 4.71 -5.45
CA ASP A 281 -22.31 3.70 -5.00
C ASP A 281 -21.70 2.57 -4.15
N GLY A 282 -20.38 2.58 -3.93
CA GLY A 282 -19.63 1.61 -3.12
C GLY A 282 -19.64 0.17 -3.63
N ARG A 283 -20.04 -0.08 -4.89
CA ARG A 283 -20.13 -1.43 -5.43
C ARG A 283 -18.75 -1.99 -5.80
N ASP A 284 -18.56 -3.27 -5.54
CA ASP A 284 -17.38 -4.02 -5.99
C ASP A 284 -17.57 -4.50 -7.44
N ASP A 285 -17.46 -3.57 -8.40
CA ASP A 285 -17.67 -3.84 -9.83
C ASP A 285 -16.40 -3.51 -10.64
N ALA A 286 -15.72 -4.57 -11.11
CA ALA A 286 -14.54 -4.43 -11.97
C ALA A 286 -14.83 -3.70 -13.31
N GLY A 287 -16.09 -3.51 -13.70
CA GLY A 287 -16.46 -2.66 -14.84
C GLY A 287 -16.27 -1.15 -14.61
N THR A 288 -15.84 -0.75 -13.43
CA THR A 288 -15.51 0.63 -13.07
C THR A 288 -14.42 1.17 -14.00
N PRO A 289 -14.60 2.36 -14.62
CA PRO A 289 -13.60 2.94 -15.51
C PRO A 289 -12.40 3.47 -14.71
N VAL A 290 -11.22 3.51 -15.35
CA VAL A 290 -9.98 4.05 -14.75
C VAL A 290 -10.12 5.53 -14.35
N GLN A 291 -11.06 6.25 -14.97
CA GLN A 291 -11.38 7.64 -14.65
C GLN A 291 -11.88 7.84 -13.21
N GLU A 292 -12.38 6.80 -12.55
CA GLU A 292 -12.72 6.90 -11.12
C GLU A 292 -11.46 7.06 -10.26
N ILE A 293 -10.35 6.42 -10.63
CA ILE A 293 -9.05 6.65 -9.96
C ILE A 293 -8.61 8.10 -10.16
N THR A 294 -8.64 8.60 -11.40
CA THR A 294 -8.23 9.98 -11.70
C THR A 294 -9.13 11.02 -11.03
N ARG A 295 -10.42 10.73 -10.85
CA ARG A 295 -11.36 11.58 -10.11
C ARG A 295 -10.95 11.75 -8.63
N HIS A 296 -10.49 10.68 -8.00
CA HIS A 296 -9.95 10.76 -6.64
C HIS A 296 -8.61 11.49 -6.60
N VAL A 297 -7.73 11.29 -7.59
CA VAL A 297 -6.46 12.06 -7.70
C VAL A 297 -6.77 13.56 -7.80
N ASP A 298 -7.71 13.98 -8.67
CA ASP A 298 -8.10 15.38 -8.82
C ASP A 298 -8.62 15.97 -7.53
N TYR A 299 -9.57 15.30 -6.88
CA TYR A 299 -10.16 15.76 -5.62
C TYR A 299 -9.09 15.94 -4.53
N LEU A 300 -8.20 14.95 -4.37
CA LEU A 300 -7.12 15.02 -3.41
C LEU A 300 -6.13 16.14 -3.76
N ALA A 301 -5.72 16.26 -5.03
CA ALA A 301 -4.82 17.32 -5.47
C ALA A 301 -5.43 18.72 -5.25
N GLU A 302 -6.73 18.91 -5.50
CA GLU A 302 -7.44 20.15 -5.20
C GLU A 302 -7.54 20.43 -3.69
N ARG A 303 -7.80 19.39 -2.89
CA ARG A 303 -8.04 19.52 -1.44
C ARG A 303 -6.76 19.73 -0.64
N VAL A 304 -5.75 18.91 -0.87
CA VAL A 304 -4.52 18.89 -0.05
C VAL A 304 -3.29 19.42 -0.79
N GLY A 305 -3.39 19.65 -2.08
CA GLY A 305 -2.25 19.96 -2.95
C GLY A 305 -1.60 18.70 -3.52
N LEU A 306 -1.12 18.82 -4.75
CA LEU A 306 -0.53 17.69 -5.49
C LEU A 306 0.65 17.03 -4.77
N ASP A 307 1.41 17.79 -4.00
CA ASP A 307 2.58 17.31 -3.27
C ASP A 307 2.24 16.27 -2.18
N HIS A 308 0.95 16.13 -1.85
CA HIS A 308 0.43 15.20 -0.83
C HIS A 308 -0.31 14.00 -1.41
N VAL A 309 -0.21 13.77 -2.73
CA VAL A 309 -0.91 12.68 -3.43
C VAL A 309 0.10 11.73 -4.05
N GLY A 310 -0.10 10.44 -3.87
CA GLY A 310 0.63 9.36 -4.52
C GLY A 310 -0.31 8.27 -4.98
N LEU A 311 0.23 7.16 -5.47
CA LEU A 311 -0.52 5.96 -5.83
C LEU A 311 -0.34 4.90 -4.75
N GLY A 312 -1.40 4.13 -4.47
CA GLY A 312 -1.42 3.02 -3.51
C GLY A 312 -2.38 1.95 -4.00
N SER A 313 -1.93 1.14 -4.96
CA SER A 313 -2.79 0.38 -5.88
C SER A 313 -3.70 -0.65 -5.24
N ASP A 314 -3.30 -1.21 -4.12
CA ASP A 314 -3.95 -2.39 -3.53
C ASP A 314 -3.93 -3.61 -4.49
N PHE A 315 -2.89 -3.69 -5.35
CA PHE A 315 -2.70 -4.82 -6.25
C PHE A 315 -2.60 -6.12 -5.47
N ASP A 316 -3.26 -7.15 -5.98
CA ASP A 316 -3.39 -8.46 -5.32
C ASP A 316 -4.24 -8.44 -4.02
N GLY A 317 -4.67 -7.28 -3.49
CA GLY A 317 -5.51 -7.13 -2.30
C GLY A 317 -6.99 -6.96 -2.61
N ALA A 318 -7.32 -6.27 -3.69
CA ALA A 318 -8.68 -5.84 -3.99
C ALA A 318 -9.10 -6.08 -5.45
N THR A 319 -10.40 -5.92 -5.73
CA THR A 319 -10.92 -5.79 -7.10
C THR A 319 -10.57 -4.41 -7.64
N ILE A 320 -9.85 -4.36 -8.75
CA ILE A 320 -9.47 -3.12 -9.42
C ILE A 320 -10.20 -2.95 -10.76
N PRO A 321 -10.21 -1.75 -11.40
CA PRO A 321 -10.77 -1.56 -12.72
C PRO A 321 -10.22 -2.58 -13.73
N ARG A 322 -11.12 -3.34 -14.38
CA ARG A 322 -10.75 -4.33 -15.42
C ARG A 322 -9.98 -3.69 -16.57
N GLU A 323 -10.28 -2.43 -16.86
CA GLU A 323 -9.58 -1.65 -17.87
C GLU A 323 -8.10 -1.46 -17.54
N LEU A 324 -7.76 -1.27 -16.25
CA LEU A 324 -6.38 -1.27 -15.78
C LEU A 324 -5.78 -2.67 -15.81
N GLY A 325 -6.53 -3.67 -15.33
CA GLY A 325 -6.24 -5.09 -15.39
C GLY A 325 -5.21 -5.56 -14.36
N ASP A 326 -3.97 -5.07 -14.43
CA ASP A 326 -2.86 -5.43 -13.54
C ASP A 326 -1.75 -4.36 -13.61
N ALA A 327 -0.60 -4.60 -13.02
CA ALA A 327 0.51 -3.65 -13.00
C ALA A 327 0.98 -3.25 -14.41
N SER A 328 0.83 -4.11 -15.43
CA SER A 328 1.16 -3.76 -16.82
C SER A 328 0.24 -2.68 -17.42
N GLY A 329 -0.92 -2.45 -16.81
CA GLY A 329 -1.86 -1.40 -17.22
C GLY A 329 -1.57 -0.01 -16.65
N LEU A 330 -0.60 0.16 -15.76
CA LEU A 330 -0.26 1.46 -15.15
C LEU A 330 -0.01 2.58 -16.18
N PRO A 331 0.57 2.35 -17.36
CA PRO A 331 0.67 3.38 -18.40
C PRO A 331 -0.68 3.97 -18.84
N ARG A 332 -1.78 3.21 -18.79
CA ARG A 332 -3.13 3.71 -19.08
C ARG A 332 -3.60 4.73 -18.04
N LEU A 333 -3.32 4.46 -16.77
CA LEU A 333 -3.62 5.43 -15.70
C LEU A 333 -2.82 6.71 -15.87
N MET A 334 -1.53 6.60 -16.17
CA MET A 334 -0.67 7.77 -16.40
C MET A 334 -1.11 8.56 -17.63
N GLU A 335 -1.56 7.88 -18.68
CA GLU A 335 -2.14 8.53 -19.86
C GLU A 335 -3.44 9.24 -19.52
N ALA A 336 -4.35 8.61 -18.79
CA ALA A 336 -5.60 9.22 -18.34
C ALA A 336 -5.36 10.47 -17.47
N LEU A 337 -4.33 10.48 -16.62
CA LEU A 337 -3.91 11.67 -15.87
C LEU A 337 -3.33 12.75 -16.80
N ARG A 338 -2.53 12.38 -17.80
CA ARG A 338 -2.01 13.32 -18.80
C ARG A 338 -3.14 13.98 -19.62
N GLU A 339 -4.15 13.22 -20.02
CA GLU A 339 -5.34 13.71 -20.72
C GLU A 339 -6.16 14.70 -19.87
N ARG A 340 -6.09 14.60 -18.53
CA ARG A 340 -6.69 15.54 -17.59
C ARG A 340 -5.85 16.82 -17.39
N GLY A 341 -4.68 16.91 -18.02
CA GLY A 341 -3.83 18.09 -18.02
C GLY A 341 -2.64 18.04 -17.06
N TYR A 342 -2.39 16.90 -16.38
CA TYR A 342 -1.20 16.77 -15.55
C TYR A 342 0.07 16.81 -16.41
N THR A 343 0.99 17.71 -16.07
CA THR A 343 2.28 17.90 -16.73
C THR A 343 3.25 16.74 -16.41
N GLY A 344 4.34 16.64 -17.18
CA GLY A 344 5.36 15.60 -16.91
C GLY A 344 5.96 15.68 -15.50
N ASP A 345 6.13 16.88 -14.95
CA ASP A 345 6.64 17.07 -13.60
C ASP A 345 5.60 16.68 -12.53
N GLU A 346 4.33 16.98 -12.76
CA GLU A 346 3.23 16.57 -11.88
C GLU A 346 3.02 15.06 -11.92
N LEU A 347 3.11 14.42 -13.08
CA LEU A 347 3.08 12.97 -13.21
C LEU A 347 4.26 12.32 -12.46
N ARG A 348 5.45 12.93 -12.49
CA ARG A 348 6.61 12.43 -11.72
C ARG A 348 6.38 12.54 -10.22
N LYS A 349 5.77 13.62 -9.74
CA LYS A 349 5.37 13.78 -8.33
C LYS A 349 4.41 12.68 -7.90
N LEU A 350 3.33 12.46 -8.65
CA LEU A 350 2.33 11.41 -8.38
C LEU A 350 2.95 10.00 -8.44
N ALA A 351 3.81 9.75 -9.43
CA ALA A 351 4.40 8.44 -9.64
C ALA A 351 5.34 8.02 -8.50
N HIS A 352 6.23 8.89 -8.06
CA HIS A 352 7.21 8.55 -7.01
C HIS A 352 7.76 9.74 -6.22
N GLY A 353 7.74 10.96 -6.77
CA GLY A 353 8.40 12.10 -6.14
C GLY A 353 7.88 12.40 -4.75
N ASN A 354 6.57 12.36 -4.56
CA ASN A 354 5.91 12.61 -3.28
C ASN A 354 6.19 11.49 -2.26
N TRP A 355 6.24 10.24 -2.72
CA TRP A 355 6.67 9.10 -1.89
C TRP A 355 8.11 9.27 -1.41
N LEU A 356 9.05 9.59 -2.31
CA LEU A 356 10.45 9.81 -1.95
C LEU A 356 10.61 10.91 -0.92
N ARG A 357 9.84 12.01 -1.04
CA ARG A 357 9.84 13.11 -0.06
C ARG A 357 9.45 12.60 1.32
N VAL A 358 8.29 11.97 1.43
CA VAL A 358 7.77 11.47 2.72
C VAL A 358 8.68 10.41 3.33
N LEU A 359 9.24 9.52 2.53
CA LEU A 359 10.16 8.49 3.02
C LEU A 359 11.47 9.11 3.55
N ARG A 360 12.00 10.18 2.92
CA ARG A 360 13.16 10.92 3.45
C ARG A 360 12.86 11.58 4.78
N GLU A 361 11.71 12.24 4.89
CA GLU A 361 11.29 12.93 6.11
C GLU A 361 11.04 11.96 7.27
N THR A 362 10.56 10.73 6.97
CA THR A 362 10.21 9.74 7.99
C THR A 362 11.40 8.88 8.42
N TRP A 363 12.21 8.40 7.46
CA TRP A 363 13.28 7.44 7.77
C TRP A 363 14.59 8.10 8.20
N GLY A 364 14.71 9.43 8.04
CA GLY A 364 15.95 10.14 8.22
C GLY A 364 16.86 9.94 7.01
N GLY A 365 17.20 10.99 6.30
CA GLY A 365 18.00 10.96 5.07
C GLY A 365 19.44 10.58 5.29
#